data_f6dbe2834f92895f3749e4583726b935
#
_entry.id   f6dbe2834f92895f3749e4583726b935
#
_cell.length_a   1.000
_cell.length_b   1.000
_cell.length_c   1.000
_cell.angle_alpha   90.00
_cell.angle_beta   90.00
_cell.angle_gamma   90.00
#
_symmetry.space_group_name_H-M   'P 1'
#
loop_
_entity.id
_entity.type
_entity.pdbx_description
1 polymer ?
#
loop_
_entity_poly.entity_id
_entity_poly.type
_entity_poly.pdbx_seq_one_letter_code
_entity_poly.pdbx_strand_id
1 'polypeptide(L)'
;MMEGPLGGAAFNNEFGRPAILGYFRTYEEEVNSFNGKEVRGYHKPIMLAGGLGNIRDEHVQKGDIVVGANLIALGGPAMNIGLGGGAASSMASGQSAENLDFASVQRENPEMERRCQEVIDKCWQLGDKNPILFIHDVGAGGLSNAFPELVSDGG
;
A
#
# COMPACT_ATOMS: atom_id res chain seq x y z
N MET A 1 14.15 4.02 -12.10
CA MET A 1 13.34 3.01 -12.81
C MET A 1 13.67 1.56 -12.41
N MET A 2 14.89 1.20 -12.07
CA MET A 2 15.23 -0.18 -11.64
C MET A 2 14.63 -0.57 -10.29
N GLU A 3 14.55 0.34 -9.35
CA GLU A 3 14.11 0.08 -7.97
C GLU A 3 12.66 -0.38 -7.85
N GLY A 4 11.76 0.08 -8.73
CA GLY A 4 10.36 -0.36 -8.74
C GLY A 4 10.20 -1.86 -8.94
N PRO A 5 10.72 -2.44 -10.04
CA PRO A 5 10.70 -3.88 -10.24
C PRO A 5 11.48 -4.67 -9.18
N LEU A 6 12.60 -4.13 -8.70
CA LEU A 6 13.37 -4.76 -7.62
C LEU A 6 12.59 -4.83 -6.31
N GLY A 7 11.85 -3.77 -5.96
CA GLY A 7 10.96 -3.75 -4.79
C GLY A 7 9.86 -4.81 -4.90
N GLY A 8 9.20 -4.89 -6.04
CA GLY A 8 8.21 -5.93 -6.31
C GLY A 8 8.78 -7.35 -6.24
N ALA A 9 9.99 -7.54 -6.77
CA ALA A 9 10.68 -8.83 -6.69
C ALA A 9 11.08 -9.19 -5.26
N ALA A 10 11.55 -8.24 -4.47
CA ALA A 10 11.91 -8.46 -3.06
C ALA A 10 10.70 -8.85 -2.24
N PHE A 11 9.56 -8.17 -2.41
CA PHE A 11 8.30 -8.51 -1.77
C PHE A 11 7.85 -9.93 -2.11
N ASN A 12 7.80 -10.27 -3.39
CA ASN A 12 7.38 -11.61 -3.82
C ASN A 12 8.33 -12.70 -3.32
N ASN A 13 9.63 -12.42 -3.28
CA ASN A 13 10.62 -13.36 -2.76
C ASN A 13 10.43 -13.62 -1.26
N GLU A 14 10.17 -12.59 -0.47
CA GLU A 14 9.94 -12.71 0.97
C GLU A 14 8.68 -13.54 1.28
N PHE A 15 7.62 -13.34 0.51
CA PHE A 15 6.38 -14.10 0.68
C PHE A 15 6.37 -15.46 -0.03
N GLY A 16 7.41 -15.80 -0.79
CA GLY A 16 7.45 -17.02 -1.59
C GLY A 16 6.37 -17.04 -2.69
N ARG A 17 5.99 -15.87 -3.19
CA ARG A 17 4.98 -15.72 -4.23
C ARG A 17 5.63 -15.55 -5.60
N PRO A 18 5.12 -16.17 -6.66
CA PRO A 18 5.64 -15.95 -8.00
C PRO A 18 5.29 -14.55 -8.51
N ALA A 19 6.28 -13.84 -9.06
CA ALA A 19 6.06 -12.66 -9.86
C ALA A 19 5.83 -13.09 -11.31
N ILE A 20 4.57 -13.34 -11.69
CA ILE A 20 4.23 -13.96 -12.96
C ILE A 20 4.36 -12.97 -14.11
N LEU A 21 3.96 -11.71 -13.89
CA LEU A 21 4.05 -10.64 -14.89
C LEU A 21 4.05 -9.28 -14.18
N GLY A 22 4.40 -8.25 -14.94
CA GLY A 22 4.42 -6.90 -14.44
C GLY A 22 4.35 -5.88 -15.57
N TYR A 23 4.03 -4.66 -15.21
CA TYR A 23 4.01 -3.53 -16.11
C TYR A 23 4.68 -2.33 -15.45
N PHE A 24 5.73 -1.84 -16.08
CA PHE A 24 6.48 -0.68 -15.59
C PHE A 24 6.99 0.12 -16.79
N ARG A 25 6.42 1.28 -17.06
CA ARG A 25 6.73 2.09 -18.22
C ARG A 25 6.68 3.59 -17.97
N THR A 26 7.47 4.32 -18.77
CA THR A 26 7.21 5.69 -19.18
C THR A 26 6.68 5.70 -20.60
N TYR A 27 6.09 6.81 -21.01
CA TYR A 27 5.57 6.98 -22.36
C TYR A 27 6.04 8.29 -22.96
N GLU A 28 6.43 8.25 -24.21
CA GLU A 28 6.81 9.43 -25.00
C GLU A 28 6.46 9.19 -26.46
N GLU A 29 5.86 10.17 -27.11
CA GLU A 29 5.46 10.12 -28.50
C GLU A 29 5.61 11.48 -29.18
N GLU A 30 6.12 11.48 -30.42
CA GLU A 30 6.11 12.65 -31.28
C GLU A 30 4.71 12.79 -31.91
N VAL A 31 4.07 13.93 -31.70
CA VAL A 31 2.75 14.22 -32.24
C VAL A 31 2.76 15.46 -33.12
N ASN A 32 1.90 15.50 -34.11
CA ASN A 32 1.69 16.70 -34.91
C ASN A 32 0.72 17.63 -34.18
N SER A 33 1.18 18.81 -33.83
CA SER A 33 0.38 19.83 -33.20
C SER A 33 0.17 21.00 -34.15
N PHE A 34 -0.65 21.97 -33.74
CA PHE A 34 -0.90 23.17 -34.52
C PHE A 34 0.36 24.01 -34.77
N ASN A 35 1.35 23.89 -33.86
CA ASN A 35 2.63 24.58 -33.93
C ASN A 35 3.76 23.74 -34.57
N GLY A 36 3.43 22.63 -35.20
CA GLY A 36 4.40 21.70 -35.76
C GLY A 36 4.51 20.40 -34.94
N LYS A 37 5.64 19.73 -35.10
CA LYS A 37 5.92 18.52 -34.32
C LYS A 37 6.31 18.86 -32.91
N GLU A 38 5.73 18.19 -31.94
CA GLU A 38 6.07 18.29 -30.52
C GLU A 38 6.11 16.92 -29.87
N VAL A 39 6.98 16.76 -28.89
CA VAL A 39 7.06 15.53 -28.10
C VAL A 39 6.13 15.66 -26.90
N ARG A 40 5.20 14.71 -26.77
CA ARG A 40 4.33 14.57 -25.61
C ARG A 40 4.68 13.30 -24.85
N GLY A 41 4.80 13.43 -23.54
CA GLY A 41 5.19 12.30 -22.73
C GLY A 41 4.62 12.30 -21.34
N TYR A 42 4.55 11.13 -20.77
CA TYR A 42 4.34 10.89 -19.36
C TYR A 42 5.60 10.22 -18.81
N HIS A 43 6.45 11.02 -18.17
CA HIS A 43 7.77 10.58 -17.72
C HIS A 43 7.78 10.04 -16.29
N LYS A 44 6.71 10.24 -15.53
CA LYS A 44 6.51 9.59 -14.24
C LYS A 44 6.27 8.09 -14.48
N PRO A 45 7.04 7.19 -13.86
CA PRO A 45 6.89 5.77 -14.12
C PRO A 45 5.48 5.27 -13.79
N ILE A 46 4.92 4.50 -14.70
CA ILE A 46 3.65 3.81 -14.51
C ILE A 46 3.97 2.36 -14.12
N MET A 47 3.56 1.96 -12.92
CA MET A 47 3.65 0.59 -12.45
C MET A 47 2.25 0.11 -12.07
N LEU A 48 1.86 -1.05 -12.61
CA LEU A 48 0.61 -1.71 -12.24
C LEU A 48 0.94 -2.85 -11.29
N ALA A 49 0.29 -2.84 -10.14
CA ALA A 49 0.33 -3.92 -9.18
C ALA A 49 -1.05 -4.58 -9.15
N GLY A 50 -1.07 -5.90 -9.13
CA GLY A 50 -2.31 -6.66 -9.08
C GLY A 50 -2.05 -8.08 -8.63
N GLY A 51 -3.10 -8.78 -8.29
CA GLY A 51 -3.01 -10.16 -7.84
C GLY A 51 -4.36 -10.81 -7.74
N LEU A 52 -4.32 -12.10 -7.42
CA LEU A 52 -5.49 -12.93 -7.15
C LEU A 52 -5.26 -13.67 -5.84
N GLY A 53 -6.26 -13.68 -4.99
CA GLY A 53 -6.23 -14.40 -3.72
C GLY A 53 -7.60 -14.98 -3.38
N ASN A 54 -7.63 -15.72 -2.28
CA ASN A 54 -8.86 -16.28 -1.73
C ASN A 54 -9.09 -15.69 -0.34
N ILE A 55 -10.35 -15.50 0.01
CA ILE A 55 -10.81 -15.15 1.35
C ILE A 55 -11.89 -16.13 1.76
N ARG A 56 -11.97 -16.47 3.05
CA ARG A 56 -13.06 -17.28 3.58
C ARG A 56 -14.29 -16.43 3.81
N ASP A 57 -15.48 -17.00 3.63
CA ASP A 57 -16.74 -16.28 3.76
C ASP A 57 -16.89 -15.61 5.13
N GLU A 58 -16.42 -16.27 6.19
CA GLU A 58 -16.43 -15.75 7.55
C GLU A 58 -15.59 -14.50 7.80
N HIS A 59 -14.67 -14.19 6.87
CA HIS A 59 -13.78 -13.02 6.94
C HIS A 59 -14.16 -11.91 5.96
N VAL A 60 -15.23 -12.07 5.19
CA VAL A 60 -15.64 -11.09 4.17
C VAL A 60 -16.27 -9.86 4.82
N GLN A 61 -17.02 -10.05 5.88
CA GLN A 61 -17.72 -8.97 6.58
C GLN A 61 -16.97 -8.59 7.85
N LYS A 62 -17.01 -7.31 8.18
CA LYS A 62 -16.49 -6.78 9.45
C LYS A 62 -17.25 -7.41 10.61
N GLY A 63 -16.54 -7.93 11.59
CA GLY A 63 -17.15 -8.41 12.83
C GLY A 63 -17.63 -7.27 13.72
N ASP A 64 -18.54 -7.59 14.65
CA ASP A 64 -19.01 -6.63 15.64
C ASP A 64 -17.86 -6.21 16.58
N ILE A 65 -17.71 -4.92 16.75
CA ILE A 65 -16.72 -4.35 17.67
C ILE A 65 -17.34 -4.25 19.05
N VAL A 66 -16.70 -4.90 20.02
CA VAL A 66 -17.17 -4.92 21.41
C VAL A 66 -16.41 -3.92 22.26
N VAL A 67 -17.08 -3.33 23.24
CA VAL A 67 -16.44 -2.44 24.24
C VAL A 67 -15.35 -3.21 24.98
N GLY A 68 -14.15 -2.64 25.03
CA GLY A 68 -12.97 -3.28 25.62
C GLY A 68 -12.09 -4.03 24.61
N ALA A 69 -12.44 -4.07 23.33
CA ALA A 69 -11.55 -4.59 22.30
C ALA A 69 -10.27 -3.76 22.21
N ASN A 70 -9.15 -4.42 22.02
CA ASN A 70 -7.85 -3.76 21.87
C ASN A 70 -7.63 -3.30 20.43
N LEU A 71 -7.17 -2.08 20.27
CA LEU A 71 -6.64 -1.57 19.00
C LEU A 71 -5.14 -1.87 18.95
N ILE A 72 -4.73 -2.60 17.94
CA ILE A 72 -3.34 -3.03 17.79
C ILE A 72 -2.79 -2.48 16.47
N ALA A 73 -1.78 -1.61 16.54
CA ALA A 73 -1.00 -1.23 15.36
C ALA A 73 0.06 -2.30 15.10
N LEU A 74 -0.02 -2.94 13.94
CA LEU A 74 0.87 -3.99 13.51
C LEU A 74 1.72 -3.51 12.34
N GLY A 75 3.04 -3.55 12.47
CA GLY A 75 3.94 -3.12 11.40
C GLY A 75 5.29 -2.65 11.89
N GLY A 76 6.04 -2.08 10.98
CA GLY A 76 7.36 -1.51 11.23
C GLY A 76 7.31 -0.13 11.88
N PRO A 77 8.48 0.52 12.05
CA PRO A 77 8.54 1.83 12.65
C PRO A 77 7.67 2.82 11.89
N ALA A 78 7.00 3.69 12.63
CA ALA A 78 6.25 4.78 12.04
C ALA A 78 7.20 5.68 11.24
N MET A 79 6.93 5.85 9.97
CA MET A 79 7.69 6.76 9.11
C MET A 79 6.95 8.09 9.04
N ASN A 80 7.72 9.16 9.14
CA ASN A 80 7.17 10.51 9.01
C ASN A 80 6.87 10.77 7.52
N ILE A 81 5.62 10.56 7.13
CA ILE A 81 5.17 10.94 5.80
C ILE A 81 4.86 12.43 5.85
N GLY A 82 5.46 13.21 4.96
CA GLY A 82 5.23 14.66 4.89
C GLY A 82 3.74 15.02 4.85
N LEU A 83 3.39 16.25 5.19
CA LEU A 83 2.00 16.73 5.26
C LEU A 83 1.17 16.46 4.00
N GLY A 84 1.82 16.28 2.85
CA GLY A 84 1.18 15.86 1.61
C GLY A 84 0.78 14.38 1.58
N GLY A 85 1.36 13.54 2.42
CA GLY A 85 1.07 12.09 2.47
C GLY A 85 1.07 11.46 1.09
N GLY A 86 0.07 10.60 0.84
CA GLY A 86 -0.14 9.99 -0.48
C GLY A 86 -0.51 10.95 -1.60
N ALA A 87 -0.87 12.20 -1.31
CA ALA A 87 -1.17 13.21 -2.31
C ALA A 87 0.06 13.54 -3.18
N ALA A 88 1.28 13.34 -2.68
CA ALA A 88 2.51 13.50 -3.46
C ALA A 88 2.51 12.64 -4.73
N SER A 89 1.89 11.46 -4.68
CA SER A 89 1.75 10.58 -5.85
C SER A 89 0.86 11.16 -6.96
N SER A 90 -0.05 12.07 -6.62
CA SER A 90 -1.01 12.70 -7.53
C SER A 90 -0.54 14.08 -8.04
N MET A 91 0.57 14.60 -7.54
CA MET A 91 1.12 15.87 -7.97
C MET A 91 1.85 15.74 -9.32
N ALA A 92 1.84 16.80 -10.09
CA ALA A 92 2.62 16.85 -11.33
C ALA A 92 4.12 16.78 -11.03
N SER A 93 4.87 16.14 -11.93
CA SER A 93 6.33 15.99 -11.78
C SER A 93 7.00 17.36 -11.66
N GLY A 94 7.87 17.51 -10.66
CA GLY A 94 8.63 18.74 -10.40
C GLY A 94 7.89 19.82 -9.60
N GLN A 95 6.71 19.57 -9.10
CA GLN A 95 5.96 20.51 -8.25
C GLN A 95 6.19 20.28 -6.75
N SER A 96 6.77 19.17 -6.38
CA SER A 96 7.07 18.85 -4.98
C SER A 96 8.51 19.25 -4.63
N ALA A 97 8.73 19.63 -3.38
CA ALA A 97 10.07 19.83 -2.86
C ALA A 97 10.73 18.46 -2.59
N GLU A 98 12.02 18.32 -2.88
CA GLU A 98 12.77 17.07 -2.78
C GLU A 98 12.64 16.41 -1.39
N ASN A 99 12.68 17.19 -0.34
CA ASN A 99 12.49 16.69 1.03
C ASN A 99 11.10 16.11 1.29
N LEU A 100 10.07 16.60 0.60
CA LEU A 100 8.71 16.06 0.67
C LEU A 100 8.58 14.77 -0.14
N ASP A 101 9.34 14.64 -1.23
CA ASP A 101 9.37 13.43 -2.02
C ASP A 101 10.00 12.28 -1.22
N PHE A 102 11.10 12.52 -0.51
CA PHE A 102 11.70 11.54 0.40
C PHE A 102 10.77 11.18 1.56
N ALA A 103 10.04 12.14 2.11
CA ALA A 103 9.07 11.91 3.19
C ALA A 103 7.82 11.15 2.73
N SER A 104 7.60 10.97 1.43
CA SER A 104 6.46 10.22 0.89
C SER A 104 6.70 8.72 0.70
N VAL A 105 7.92 8.24 0.94
CA VAL A 105 8.24 6.81 0.93
C VAL A 105 7.54 6.13 2.11
N GLN A 106 6.65 5.19 1.81
CA GLN A 106 5.77 4.64 2.83
C GLN A 106 6.33 3.39 3.51
N ARG A 107 6.79 2.42 2.77
CA ARG A 107 7.29 1.14 3.33
C ARG A 107 8.26 0.47 2.39
N GLU A 108 9.33 -0.02 2.94
CA GLU A 108 10.40 -0.65 2.19
C GLU A 108 10.85 -1.99 2.82
N ASN A 109 10.07 -2.52 3.76
CA ASN A 109 10.51 -3.71 4.50
C ASN A 109 9.57 -4.90 4.28
N PRO A 110 9.79 -5.70 3.22
CA PRO A 110 8.97 -6.87 2.93
C PRO A 110 9.10 -7.96 4.01
N GLU A 111 10.23 -8.05 4.72
CA GLU A 111 10.38 -8.96 5.85
C GLU A 111 9.42 -8.59 6.99
N MET A 112 9.30 -7.31 7.32
CA MET A 112 8.35 -6.85 8.33
C MET A 112 6.91 -7.15 7.92
N GLU A 113 6.55 -6.92 6.68
CA GLU A 113 5.22 -7.27 6.15
C GLU A 113 4.96 -8.77 6.25
N ARG A 114 5.95 -9.59 5.95
CA ARG A 114 5.87 -11.04 6.11
C ARG A 114 5.65 -11.45 7.57
N ARG A 115 6.37 -10.86 8.50
CA ARG A 115 6.21 -11.13 9.94
C ARG A 115 4.82 -10.73 10.43
N CYS A 116 4.28 -9.60 9.99
CA CYS A 116 2.92 -9.18 10.29
C CYS A 116 1.90 -10.21 9.77
N GLN A 117 2.09 -10.66 8.54
CA GLN A 117 1.22 -11.68 7.95
C GLN A 117 1.26 -13.00 8.75
N GLU A 118 2.41 -13.41 9.23
CA GLU A 118 2.52 -14.63 10.05
C GLU A 118 1.77 -14.54 11.37
N VAL A 119 1.73 -13.36 11.98
CA VAL A 119 0.92 -13.15 13.19
C VAL A 119 -0.56 -13.26 12.86
N ILE A 120 -1.01 -12.62 11.80
CA ILE A 120 -2.41 -12.70 11.33
C ILE A 120 -2.78 -14.13 11.00
N ASP A 121 -1.91 -14.84 10.27
CA ASP A 121 -2.13 -16.24 9.88
C ASP A 121 -2.29 -17.16 11.10
N LYS A 122 -1.49 -16.95 12.13
CA LYS A 122 -1.62 -17.71 13.39
C LYS A 122 -2.93 -17.42 14.11
N CYS A 123 -3.40 -16.19 14.06
CA CYS A 123 -4.67 -15.82 14.69
C CYS A 123 -5.87 -16.50 13.99
N TRP A 124 -5.98 -16.34 12.67
CA TRP A 124 -7.13 -16.92 11.96
C TRP A 124 -7.12 -18.45 11.93
N GLN A 125 -5.95 -19.09 12.03
CA GLN A 125 -5.83 -20.56 12.14
C GLN A 125 -6.45 -21.12 13.43
N LEU A 126 -6.75 -20.26 14.43
CA LEU A 126 -7.43 -20.68 15.65
C LEU A 126 -8.94 -20.95 15.42
N GLY A 127 -9.45 -20.70 14.22
CA GLY A 127 -10.87 -20.89 13.89
C GLY A 127 -11.76 -20.05 14.82
N ASP A 128 -12.72 -20.65 15.50
CA ASP A 128 -13.65 -19.97 16.40
C ASP A 128 -12.98 -19.23 17.57
N LYS A 129 -11.69 -19.46 17.80
CA LYS A 129 -10.90 -18.75 18.81
C LYS A 129 -10.07 -17.62 18.24
N ASN A 130 -10.27 -17.26 16.97
CA ASN A 130 -9.58 -16.15 16.35
C ASN A 130 -9.86 -14.86 17.15
N PRO A 131 -8.84 -14.19 17.71
CA PRO A 131 -9.03 -12.97 18.47
C PRO A 131 -9.26 -11.72 17.60
N ILE A 132 -9.06 -11.82 16.29
CA ILE A 132 -9.17 -10.70 15.36
C ILE A 132 -10.64 -10.53 14.97
N LEU A 133 -11.19 -9.36 15.30
CA LEU A 133 -12.55 -8.98 14.91
C LEU A 133 -12.57 -8.29 13.55
N PHE A 134 -11.55 -7.49 13.27
CA PHE A 134 -11.41 -6.76 12.02
C PHE A 134 -9.96 -6.32 11.77
N ILE A 135 -9.61 -6.12 10.53
CA ILE A 135 -8.30 -5.59 10.10
C ILE A 135 -8.54 -4.41 9.16
N HIS A 136 -7.79 -3.35 9.37
CA HIS A 136 -7.76 -2.18 8.50
C HIS A 136 -6.32 -1.81 8.17
N ASP A 137 -6.07 -1.38 6.95
CA ASP A 137 -4.76 -0.86 6.58
C ASP A 137 -4.54 0.56 7.13
N VAL A 138 -3.28 0.93 7.28
CA VAL A 138 -2.88 2.30 7.59
C VAL A 138 -2.37 2.95 6.31
N GLY A 139 -3.24 3.74 5.68
CA GLY A 139 -2.93 4.46 4.46
C GLY A 139 -2.26 5.81 4.71
N ALA A 140 -2.36 6.70 3.71
CA ALA A 140 -1.71 8.01 3.71
C ALA A 140 -2.18 8.94 4.84
N GLY A 141 -3.39 8.76 5.36
CA GLY A 141 -3.92 9.49 6.52
C GLY A 141 -3.33 9.08 7.86
N GLY A 142 -2.51 8.01 7.87
CA GLY A 142 -1.88 7.49 9.08
C GLY A 142 -2.88 6.95 10.10
N LEU A 143 -2.43 6.82 11.34
CA LEU A 143 -3.27 6.32 12.44
C LEU A 143 -4.46 7.24 12.76
N SER A 144 -4.33 8.54 12.49
CA SER A 144 -5.42 9.50 12.72
C SER A 144 -6.62 9.26 11.80
N ASN A 145 -6.43 8.59 10.69
CA ASN A 145 -7.49 8.16 9.78
C ASN A 145 -7.89 6.70 10.04
N ALA A 146 -6.91 5.82 10.18
CA ALA A 146 -7.14 4.38 10.30
C ALA A 146 -7.94 4.01 11.55
N PHE A 147 -7.69 4.65 12.70
CA PHE A 147 -8.42 4.31 13.93
C PHE A 147 -9.90 4.70 13.89
N PRO A 148 -10.29 5.91 13.48
CA PRO A 148 -11.70 6.23 13.30
C PRO A 148 -12.41 5.30 12.30
N GLU A 149 -11.75 4.98 11.17
CA GLU A 149 -12.32 4.05 10.18
C GLU A 149 -12.45 2.62 10.73
N LEU A 150 -11.45 2.17 11.51
CA LEU A 150 -11.48 0.86 12.14
C LEU A 150 -12.64 0.70 13.10
N VAL A 151 -12.93 1.73 13.89
CA VAL A 151 -13.99 1.70 14.92
C VAL A 151 -15.32 2.27 14.44
N SER A 152 -15.40 2.78 13.22
CA SER A 152 -16.67 3.24 12.65
C SER A 152 -17.68 2.09 12.72
N ASP A 153 -18.89 2.31 13.08
CA ASP A 153 -19.94 1.32 13.34
C ASP A 153 -19.83 0.58 14.70
N GLY A 154 -18.83 0.86 15.50
CA GLY A 154 -18.63 0.23 16.82
C GLY A 154 -19.11 1.07 18.01
N GLY A 155 -19.61 2.27 17.77
CA GLY A 155 -20.13 3.17 18.84
C GLY A 155 -19.71 4.60 18.66
#